data_d5668ac1b00d96bfa3e0fcb052b460e2
#
_entry.id   d5668ac1b00d96bfa3e0fcb052b460e2
#
_cell.length_a   1.000
_cell.length_b   1.000
_cell.length_c   1.000
_cell.angle_alpha   90.00
_cell.angle_beta   90.00
_cell.angle_gamma   90.00
#
_symmetry.space_group_name_H-M   'P 1'
#
loop_
_entity.id
_entity.type
_entity.pdbx_description
1 polymer ?
#
loop_
_entity_poly.entity_id
_entity_poly.type
_entity_poly.pdbx_seq_one_letter_code
_entity_poly.pdbx_strand_id
1 'polypeptide(L)'
;PISIKDNTNLLIGRQTNNKAMDYQLLLRNIEIIRSINPTIQIKINTVVNKHNYSESLSEFISQVKPTKWKIFKVLPIMNDALSINDQQFHYFLENHHQFENIISAENNEEMTHSYLMVDPSGRFFQNIEQQTGYQYSEPILSVGIEKAFQQIPFELVKFLHRYR
;
A
#
# COMPACT_ATOMS: atom_id res chain seq x y z
N PRO A 1 -4.46 4.24 0.82
CA PRO A 1 -4.56 4.42 2.29
C PRO A 1 -6.02 4.51 2.72
N ILE A 2 -6.30 4.11 3.95
CA ILE A 2 -7.60 4.27 4.57
C ILE A 2 -7.41 5.03 5.88
N SER A 3 -8.33 5.94 6.20
CA SER A 3 -8.47 6.58 7.50
C SER A 3 -9.95 6.59 7.87
N ILE A 4 -10.23 6.54 9.17
CA ILE A 4 -11.59 6.71 9.71
C ILE A 4 -11.95 8.18 9.91
N LYS A 5 -11.00 9.11 9.68
CA LYS A 5 -11.22 10.55 9.83
C LYS A 5 -11.37 11.22 8.46
N ASP A 6 -12.47 11.92 8.28
CA ASP A 6 -12.79 12.63 7.03
C ASP A 6 -11.68 13.62 6.64
N ASN A 7 -11.17 14.40 7.60
CA ASN A 7 -10.10 15.36 7.34
C ASN A 7 -8.83 14.67 6.84
N THR A 8 -8.45 13.54 7.42
CA THR A 8 -7.30 12.75 6.94
C THR A 8 -7.57 12.22 5.54
N ASN A 9 -8.77 11.69 5.26
CA ASN A 9 -9.13 11.21 3.92
C ASN A 9 -9.07 12.32 2.87
N LEU A 10 -9.50 13.53 3.19
CA LEU A 10 -9.35 14.70 2.31
C LEU A 10 -7.87 15.03 2.03
N LEU A 11 -7.04 15.11 3.07
CA LEU A 11 -5.62 15.44 2.98
C LEU A 11 -4.79 14.41 2.18
N ILE A 12 -5.15 13.13 2.24
CA ILE A 12 -4.48 12.07 1.50
C ILE A 12 -5.13 11.75 0.13
N GLY A 13 -6.07 12.59 -0.31
CA GLY A 13 -6.73 12.45 -1.61
C GLY A 13 -7.78 11.33 -1.70
N ARG A 14 -8.26 10.81 -0.56
CA ARG A 14 -9.35 9.82 -0.51
C ARG A 14 -10.70 10.54 -0.51
N GLN A 15 -11.03 11.12 -1.66
CA GLN A 15 -12.22 11.95 -1.84
C GLN A 15 -12.80 11.81 -3.24
N THR A 16 -14.10 12.10 -3.36
CA THR A 16 -14.81 12.25 -4.62
C THR A 16 -15.63 13.53 -4.55
N ASN A 17 -15.47 14.44 -5.52
CA ASN A 17 -16.16 15.73 -5.54
C ASN A 17 -16.01 16.52 -4.22
N ASN A 18 -14.80 16.59 -3.67
CA ASN A 18 -14.47 17.23 -2.39
C ASN A 18 -15.20 16.65 -1.16
N LYS A 19 -15.73 15.44 -1.27
CA LYS A 19 -16.28 14.69 -0.13
C LYS A 19 -15.33 13.57 0.25
N ALA A 20 -14.98 13.48 1.52
CA ALA A 20 -14.16 12.40 2.06
C ALA A 20 -14.81 11.03 1.77
N MET A 21 -13.98 9.99 1.68
CA MET A 21 -14.47 8.62 1.55
C MET A 21 -15.32 8.25 2.77
N ASP A 22 -16.58 7.84 2.52
CA ASP A 22 -17.49 7.36 3.55
C ASP A 22 -17.11 5.93 3.97
N TYR A 23 -16.44 5.79 5.12
CA TYR A 23 -16.06 4.48 5.63
C TYR A 23 -17.27 3.68 6.16
N GLN A 24 -18.37 4.32 6.55
CA GLN A 24 -19.61 3.64 6.93
C GLN A 24 -20.25 2.96 5.71
N LEU A 25 -20.22 3.61 4.55
CA LEU A 25 -20.64 2.99 3.30
C LEU A 25 -19.78 1.77 2.96
N LEU A 26 -18.46 1.86 3.19
CA LEU A 26 -17.56 0.73 2.99
C LEU A 26 -17.92 -0.46 3.90
N LEU A 27 -18.20 -0.22 5.19
CA LEU A 27 -18.63 -1.26 6.12
C LEU A 27 -19.93 -1.92 5.67
N ARG A 28 -20.94 -1.13 5.30
CA ARG A 28 -22.22 -1.67 4.78
C ARG A 28 -22.01 -2.52 3.53
N ASN A 29 -21.16 -2.08 2.60
CA ASN A 29 -20.86 -2.85 1.40
C ASN A 29 -20.16 -4.19 1.73
N ILE A 30 -19.28 -4.21 2.71
CA ILE A 30 -18.63 -5.44 3.19
C ILE A 30 -19.68 -6.40 3.79
N GLU A 31 -20.62 -5.91 4.57
CA GLU A 31 -21.72 -6.71 5.13
C GLU A 31 -22.58 -7.32 4.02
N ILE A 32 -22.97 -6.52 3.02
CA ILE A 32 -23.73 -7.00 1.85
C ILE A 32 -22.95 -8.09 1.11
N ILE A 33 -21.66 -7.87 0.82
CA ILE A 33 -20.83 -8.85 0.12
C ILE A 33 -20.77 -10.15 0.91
N ARG A 34 -20.60 -10.09 2.24
CA ARG A 34 -20.58 -11.28 3.11
C ARG A 34 -21.90 -11.99 3.21
N SER A 35 -23.03 -11.27 3.13
CA SER A 35 -24.35 -11.91 3.10
C SER A 35 -24.58 -12.73 1.82
N ILE A 36 -23.95 -12.33 0.71
CA ILE A 36 -24.00 -13.03 -0.58
C ILE A 36 -22.99 -14.19 -0.62
N ASN A 37 -21.78 -13.92 -0.14
CA ASN A 37 -20.70 -14.91 -0.09
C ASN A 37 -20.00 -14.91 1.29
N PRO A 38 -20.47 -15.73 2.25
CA PRO A 38 -19.92 -15.78 3.60
C PRO A 38 -18.45 -16.19 3.70
N THR A 39 -17.92 -16.86 2.68
CA THR A 39 -16.52 -17.35 2.65
C THR A 39 -15.55 -16.38 1.97
N ILE A 40 -16.04 -15.20 1.54
CA ILE A 40 -15.19 -14.23 0.86
C ILE A 40 -14.04 -13.77 1.77
N GLN A 41 -12.84 -13.80 1.21
CA GLN A 41 -11.66 -13.27 1.90
C GLN A 41 -11.51 -11.78 1.62
N ILE A 42 -11.38 -10.99 2.68
CA ILE A 42 -11.19 -9.54 2.59
C ILE A 42 -9.77 -9.21 3.03
N LYS A 43 -9.06 -8.51 2.17
CA LYS A 43 -7.74 -7.95 2.46
C LYS A 43 -7.84 -6.44 2.56
N ILE A 44 -7.29 -5.87 3.62
CA ILE A 44 -7.15 -4.42 3.79
C ILE A 44 -5.71 -4.02 3.50
N ASN A 45 -5.54 -2.92 2.78
CA ASN A 45 -4.25 -2.28 2.56
C ASN A 45 -4.25 -0.87 3.16
N THR A 46 -3.32 -0.58 4.05
CA THR A 46 -3.13 0.75 4.65
C THR A 46 -1.75 1.28 4.28
N VAL A 47 -1.68 2.50 3.77
CA VAL A 47 -0.42 3.24 3.60
C VAL A 47 -0.30 4.24 4.74
N VAL A 48 0.69 4.04 5.60
CA VAL A 48 0.96 4.89 6.75
C VAL A 48 1.80 6.08 6.30
N ASN A 49 1.33 7.28 6.63
CA ASN A 49 1.92 8.56 6.25
C ASN A 49 1.80 9.58 7.40
N LYS A 50 2.32 10.78 7.23
CA LYS A 50 2.34 11.81 8.29
C LYS A 50 0.97 12.21 8.84
N HIS A 51 -0.12 11.97 8.11
CA HIS A 51 -1.47 12.35 8.55
C HIS A 51 -2.19 11.25 9.32
N ASN A 52 -1.76 9.99 9.19
CA ASN A 52 -2.43 8.86 9.82
C ASN A 52 -1.54 7.96 10.69
N TYR A 53 -0.24 8.21 10.80
CA TYR A 53 0.66 7.35 11.59
C TYR A 53 0.27 7.22 13.08
N SER A 54 -0.44 8.21 13.63
CA SER A 54 -0.94 8.22 15.01
C SER A 54 -2.41 7.86 15.14
N GLU A 55 -3.09 7.50 14.04
CA GLU A 55 -4.49 7.06 14.08
C GLU A 55 -4.61 5.61 14.53
N SER A 56 -5.66 5.29 15.29
CA SER A 56 -6.06 3.91 15.55
C SER A 56 -7.14 3.49 14.56
N LEU A 57 -6.88 2.41 13.84
CA LEU A 57 -7.84 1.74 12.97
C LEU A 57 -8.45 0.50 13.64
N SER A 58 -8.21 0.30 14.93
CA SER A 58 -8.58 -0.92 15.65
C SER A 58 -10.08 -1.23 15.59
N GLU A 59 -10.93 -0.22 15.76
CA GLU A 59 -12.37 -0.40 15.67
C GLU A 59 -12.80 -0.82 14.26
N PHE A 60 -12.28 -0.14 13.24
CA PHE A 60 -12.56 -0.46 11.84
C PHE A 60 -12.09 -1.88 11.48
N ILE A 61 -10.88 -2.28 11.85
CA ILE A 61 -10.35 -3.63 11.59
C ILE A 61 -11.17 -4.70 12.34
N SER A 62 -11.58 -4.42 13.58
CA SER A 62 -12.45 -5.32 14.36
C SER A 62 -13.81 -5.53 13.73
N GLN A 63 -14.39 -4.50 13.09
CA GLN A 63 -15.66 -4.59 12.37
C GLN A 63 -15.49 -5.31 11.03
N VAL A 64 -14.47 -4.95 10.26
CA VAL A 64 -14.20 -5.56 8.93
C VAL A 64 -13.78 -7.02 9.06
N LYS A 65 -13.04 -7.41 10.11
CA LYS A 65 -12.48 -8.76 10.29
C LYS A 65 -11.79 -9.27 9.02
N PRO A 66 -10.77 -8.56 8.51
CA PRO A 66 -10.09 -8.98 7.28
C PRO A 66 -9.29 -10.26 7.53
N THR A 67 -9.09 -11.07 6.49
CA THR A 67 -8.21 -12.24 6.54
C THR A 67 -6.72 -11.87 6.49
N LYS A 68 -6.42 -10.69 5.93
CA LYS A 68 -5.06 -10.12 5.89
C LYS A 68 -5.12 -8.60 5.91
N TRP A 69 -4.24 -7.99 6.69
CA TRP A 69 -4.04 -6.54 6.73
C TRP A 69 -2.61 -6.20 6.32
N LYS A 70 -2.45 -5.66 5.11
CA LYS A 70 -1.15 -5.15 4.65
C LYS A 70 -0.98 -3.69 5.06
N ILE A 71 0.14 -3.41 5.69
CA ILE A 71 0.52 -2.08 6.15
C ILE A 71 1.81 -1.68 5.46
N PHE A 72 1.76 -0.58 4.71
CA PHE A 72 2.90 -0.07 3.94
C PHE A 72 3.37 1.25 4.53
N LYS A 73 4.66 1.42 4.72
CA LYS A 73 5.24 2.75 4.90
C LYS A 73 5.12 3.53 3.59
N VAL A 74 4.70 4.80 3.65
CA VAL A 74 4.55 5.61 2.43
C VAL A 74 5.88 5.74 1.69
N LEU A 75 5.85 5.49 0.37
CA LEU A 75 6.98 5.70 -0.51
C LEU A 75 6.98 7.15 -1.04
N PRO A 76 8.11 7.87 -1.01
CA PRO A 76 8.21 9.24 -1.51
C PRO A 76 8.35 9.29 -3.04
N ILE A 77 7.32 8.85 -3.79
CA ILE A 77 7.38 8.74 -5.25
C ILE A 77 7.41 10.12 -5.93
N MET A 78 6.48 11.00 -5.58
CA MET A 78 6.38 12.34 -6.19
C MET A 78 7.22 13.37 -5.41
N ASN A 79 7.17 13.28 -4.11
CA ASN A 79 7.88 14.13 -3.16
C ASN A 79 7.80 13.48 -1.76
N ASP A 80 8.47 14.08 -0.80
CA ASP A 80 8.52 13.61 0.60
C ASP A 80 7.44 14.21 1.51
N ALA A 81 6.49 14.96 0.94
CA ALA A 81 5.49 15.70 1.71
C ALA A 81 4.64 14.83 2.66
N LEU A 82 4.48 13.56 2.36
CA LEU A 82 3.74 12.58 3.17
C LEU A 82 4.65 11.63 3.94
N SER A 83 5.98 11.75 3.81
CA SER A 83 6.96 10.83 4.39
C SER A 83 6.89 10.79 5.92
N ILE A 84 7.25 9.64 6.45
CA ILE A 84 7.41 9.36 7.88
C ILE A 84 8.74 8.65 8.13
N ASN A 85 9.28 8.81 9.32
CA ASN A 85 10.45 8.05 9.75
C ASN A 85 10.07 6.63 10.26
N ASP A 86 11.07 5.80 10.57
CA ASP A 86 10.85 4.43 11.04
C ASP A 86 10.18 4.40 12.42
N GLN A 87 10.48 5.35 13.30
CA GLN A 87 9.83 5.44 14.61
C GLN A 87 8.32 5.68 14.48
N GLN A 88 7.90 6.56 13.57
CA GLN A 88 6.48 6.81 13.30
C GLN A 88 5.78 5.60 12.69
N PHE A 89 6.45 4.89 11.78
CA PHE A 89 5.92 3.66 11.21
C PHE A 89 5.79 2.56 12.28
N HIS A 90 6.81 2.39 13.11
CA HIS A 90 6.80 1.43 14.22
C HIS A 90 5.72 1.77 15.25
N TYR A 91 5.56 3.05 15.61
CA TYR A 91 4.49 3.50 16.49
C TYR A 91 3.09 3.10 15.96
N PHE A 92 2.85 3.21 14.65
CA PHE A 92 1.59 2.76 14.06
C PHE A 92 1.40 1.24 14.24
N LEU A 93 2.44 0.45 14.01
CA LEU A 93 2.37 -1.02 14.16
C LEU A 93 2.11 -1.42 15.61
N GLU A 94 2.80 -0.82 16.57
CA GLU A 94 2.62 -1.05 18.00
C GLU A 94 1.20 -0.74 18.48
N ASN A 95 0.60 0.35 17.99
CA ASN A 95 -0.79 0.69 18.30
C ASN A 95 -1.82 -0.32 17.77
N HIS A 96 -1.39 -1.25 16.92
CA HIS A 96 -2.25 -2.27 16.30
C HIS A 96 -1.75 -3.70 16.56
N HIS A 97 -0.84 -3.90 17.55
CA HIS A 97 -0.22 -5.19 17.85
C HIS A 97 -1.23 -6.32 18.10
N GLN A 98 -2.44 -6.00 18.62
CA GLN A 98 -3.51 -6.97 18.82
C GLN A 98 -3.98 -7.68 17.53
N PHE A 99 -3.58 -7.18 16.35
CA PHE A 99 -3.89 -7.77 15.04
C PHE A 99 -2.64 -8.37 14.37
N GLU A 100 -1.55 -8.61 15.10
CA GLU A 100 -0.28 -9.09 14.53
C GLU A 100 -0.43 -10.37 13.70
N ASN A 101 -1.38 -11.25 14.08
CA ASN A 101 -1.66 -12.49 13.39
C ASN A 101 -2.20 -12.33 11.96
N ILE A 102 -2.71 -11.14 11.58
CA ILE A 102 -3.21 -10.83 10.25
C ILE A 102 -2.41 -9.71 9.57
N ILE A 103 -1.52 -9.03 10.32
CA ILE A 103 -0.68 -7.95 9.78
C ILE A 103 0.46 -8.51 8.94
N SER A 104 0.70 -7.84 7.81
CA SER A 104 1.92 -7.97 7.00
C SER A 104 2.42 -6.55 6.72
N ALA A 105 3.43 -6.13 7.47
CA ALA A 105 4.03 -4.80 7.32
C ALA A 105 5.14 -4.84 6.26
N GLU A 106 5.28 -3.76 5.50
CA GLU A 106 6.34 -3.58 4.51
C GLU A 106 6.86 -2.13 4.60
N ASN A 107 8.14 -1.98 4.89
CA ASN A 107 8.83 -0.69 4.88
C ASN A 107 9.33 -0.33 3.45
N ASN A 108 9.98 0.82 3.31
CA ASN A 108 10.43 1.29 1.99
C ASN A 108 11.53 0.41 1.39
N GLU A 109 12.42 -0.16 2.21
CA GLU A 109 13.47 -1.07 1.76
C GLU A 109 12.90 -2.39 1.21
N GLU A 110 11.91 -2.97 1.91
CA GLU A 110 11.23 -4.18 1.46
C GLU A 110 10.41 -3.97 0.19
N MET A 111 9.86 -2.76 -0.01
CA MET A 111 9.10 -2.41 -1.21
C MET A 111 9.98 -2.05 -2.41
N THR A 112 11.21 -1.60 -2.18
CA THR A 112 12.13 -1.20 -3.27
C THR A 112 12.68 -2.42 -3.98
N HIS A 113 12.68 -2.41 -5.32
CA HIS A 113 13.13 -3.49 -6.21
C HIS A 113 12.37 -4.83 -6.07
N SER A 114 11.25 -4.83 -5.35
CA SER A 114 10.48 -6.05 -5.06
C SER A 114 9.18 -6.18 -5.87
N TYR A 115 8.88 -5.24 -6.75
CA TYR A 115 7.74 -5.29 -7.66
C TYR A 115 8.21 -5.49 -9.11
N LEU A 116 7.42 -6.20 -9.89
CA LEU A 116 7.57 -6.22 -11.34
C LEU A 116 6.45 -5.37 -11.93
N MET A 117 6.79 -4.18 -12.39
CA MET A 117 5.83 -3.19 -12.87
C MET A 117 6.10 -2.85 -14.34
N VAL A 118 5.02 -2.70 -15.11
CA VAL A 118 5.07 -2.25 -16.51
C VAL A 118 4.15 -1.05 -16.67
N ASP A 119 4.63 0.00 -17.32
CA ASP A 119 3.87 1.22 -17.58
C ASP A 119 3.03 1.11 -18.88
N PRO A 120 2.13 2.07 -19.14
CA PRO A 120 1.32 2.07 -20.37
C PRO A 120 2.12 2.18 -21.67
N SER A 121 3.38 2.60 -21.61
CA SER A 121 4.31 2.63 -22.76
C SER A 121 5.04 1.32 -22.97
N GLY A 122 4.72 0.28 -22.20
CA GLY A 122 5.35 -1.03 -22.28
C GLY A 122 6.79 -1.07 -21.77
N ARG A 123 7.15 -0.23 -20.78
CA ARG A 123 8.46 -0.20 -20.16
C ARG A 123 8.38 -0.84 -18.79
N PHE A 124 9.37 -1.65 -18.41
CA PHE A 124 9.55 -1.99 -17.01
C PHE A 124 9.91 -0.75 -16.21
N PHE A 125 9.45 -0.67 -14.96
CA PHE A 125 9.84 0.40 -14.06
C PHE A 125 9.92 -0.05 -12.60
N GLN A 126 10.76 0.64 -11.82
CA GLN A 126 11.02 0.39 -10.41
C GLN A 126 11.16 1.69 -9.63
N ASN A 127 10.89 1.63 -8.33
CA ASN A 127 11.20 2.72 -7.41
C ASN A 127 12.71 2.95 -7.34
N ILE A 128 13.14 4.20 -7.24
CA ILE A 128 14.54 4.54 -7.01
C ILE A 128 14.79 4.48 -5.50
N GLU A 129 15.86 3.79 -5.11
CA GLU A 129 16.22 3.66 -3.70
C GLU A 129 16.56 5.04 -3.10
N GLN A 130 15.96 5.35 -1.93
CA GLN A 130 16.16 6.60 -1.16
C GLN A 130 15.93 7.90 -1.95
N GLN A 131 15.27 7.84 -3.10
CA GLN A 131 14.98 9.00 -3.95
C GLN A 131 13.50 9.02 -4.35
N THR A 132 13.06 10.16 -4.88
CA THR A 132 11.75 10.29 -5.52
C THR A 132 11.81 9.84 -6.98
N GLY A 133 10.69 9.32 -7.52
CA GLY A 133 10.56 8.95 -8.92
C GLY A 133 10.72 7.45 -9.20
N TYR A 134 10.88 7.15 -10.48
CA TYR A 134 11.02 5.79 -11.01
C TYR A 134 12.19 5.70 -11.99
N GLN A 135 12.86 4.55 -11.98
CA GLN A 135 13.76 4.13 -13.04
C GLN A 135 12.97 3.34 -14.09
N TYR A 136 13.18 3.63 -15.36
CA TYR A 136 12.48 2.99 -16.48
C TYR A 136 13.46 2.24 -17.39
N SER A 137 13.00 1.13 -17.98
CA SER A 137 13.66 0.49 -19.11
C SER A 137 13.30 1.18 -20.44
N GLU A 138 13.94 0.76 -21.52
CA GLU A 138 13.44 0.95 -22.87
C GLU A 138 12.12 0.15 -23.07
N PRO A 139 11.27 0.52 -24.05
CA PRO A 139 10.05 -0.26 -24.33
C PRO A 139 10.36 -1.73 -24.68
N ILE A 140 9.64 -2.65 -24.06
CA ILE A 140 9.82 -4.10 -24.26
C ILE A 140 9.72 -4.49 -25.74
N LEU A 141 8.76 -3.87 -26.46
CA LEU A 141 8.56 -4.13 -27.89
C LEU A 141 9.72 -3.64 -28.77
N SER A 142 10.55 -2.71 -28.28
CA SER A 142 11.68 -2.15 -29.02
C SER A 142 12.96 -2.99 -28.85
N VAL A 143 13.19 -3.50 -27.64
CA VAL A 143 14.48 -4.13 -27.30
C VAL A 143 14.38 -5.61 -26.89
N GLY A 144 13.16 -6.11 -26.73
CA GLY A 144 12.87 -7.44 -26.20
C GLY A 144 12.82 -7.47 -24.66
N ILE A 145 12.11 -8.48 -24.13
CA ILE A 145 11.82 -8.60 -22.69
C ILE A 145 13.08 -8.74 -21.85
N GLU A 146 14.03 -9.57 -22.28
CA GLU A 146 15.28 -9.84 -21.53
C GLU A 146 16.12 -8.56 -21.38
N LYS A 147 16.35 -7.84 -22.50
CA LYS A 147 17.14 -6.62 -22.51
C LYS A 147 16.46 -5.50 -21.72
N ALA A 148 15.14 -5.35 -21.85
CA ALA A 148 14.40 -4.36 -21.08
C ALA A 148 14.45 -4.67 -19.57
N PHE A 149 14.31 -5.94 -19.18
CA PHE A 149 14.35 -6.35 -17.77
C PHE A 149 15.73 -6.12 -17.13
N GLN A 150 16.82 -6.33 -17.86
CA GLN A 150 18.18 -6.07 -17.38
C GLN A 150 18.48 -4.58 -17.09
N GLN A 151 17.65 -3.66 -17.58
CA GLN A 151 17.83 -2.22 -17.40
C GLN A 151 17.23 -1.68 -16.09
N ILE A 152 16.48 -2.50 -15.36
CA ILE A 152 15.92 -2.15 -14.07
C ILE A 152 16.50 -3.00 -12.94
N PRO A 153 16.68 -2.45 -11.74
CA PRO A 153 17.04 -3.26 -10.58
C PRO A 153 15.83 -4.11 -10.17
N PHE A 154 16.06 -5.41 -9.94
CA PHE A 154 15.01 -6.33 -9.47
C PHE A 154 15.60 -7.39 -8.54
N GLU A 155 15.01 -7.53 -7.35
CA GLU A 155 15.42 -8.48 -6.33
C GLU A 155 14.43 -9.65 -6.24
N LEU A 156 14.71 -10.75 -6.92
CA LEU A 156 13.85 -11.92 -6.97
C LEU A 156 13.53 -12.47 -5.56
N VAL A 157 14.48 -12.45 -4.64
CA VAL A 157 14.27 -12.94 -3.26
C VAL A 157 13.23 -12.11 -2.53
N LYS A 158 13.31 -10.78 -2.60
CA LYS A 158 12.30 -9.87 -2.06
C LYS A 158 10.94 -10.09 -2.72
N PHE A 159 10.90 -10.22 -4.05
CA PHE A 159 9.67 -10.49 -4.79
C PHE A 159 9.01 -11.78 -4.32
N LEU A 160 9.73 -12.89 -4.23
CA LEU A 160 9.18 -14.19 -3.79
C LEU A 160 8.70 -14.15 -2.32
N HIS A 161 9.39 -13.42 -1.44
CA HIS A 161 9.01 -13.30 -0.04
C HIS A 161 7.64 -12.63 0.17
N ARG A 162 7.22 -11.75 -0.74
CA ARG A 162 5.93 -11.03 -0.67
C ARG A 162 4.71 -11.91 -0.93
N TYR A 163 4.89 -13.06 -1.57
CA TYR A 163 3.81 -13.97 -2.01
C TYR A 163 3.71 -15.24 -1.14
N ARG A 164 4.50 -15.29 -0.06
CA ARG A 164 4.41 -16.31 1.00
C ARG A 164 3.55 -15.79 2.17
#